data_de105fb949757d74efb5658c7d553b7c
#
_entry.id   de105fb949757d74efb5658c7d553b7c
#
_cell.length_a   1.000
_cell.length_b   1.000
_cell.length_c   1.000
_cell.angle_alpha   90.00
_cell.angle_beta   90.00
_cell.angle_gamma   90.00
#
_symmetry.space_group_name_H-M   'P 1'
#
loop_
_entity.id
_entity.type
_entity.pdbx_description
1 polymer ?
#
loop_
_entity_poly.entity_id
_entity_poly.type
_entity_poly.pdbx_seq_one_letter_code
_entity_poly.pdbx_strand_id
1 'polypeptide(L)'
;MGGMLITFVDIDAFCKGMSIFDYYSKPALKAMYKHILFRYIEDGEKDEYRLFNPFEIRLEWGEYLSLDEAVALNAGVLSCNDETTPKEMNKLSDESKLELLSGAFKAVFFIENGHVLVNF
;
A
#
# COMPACT_ATOMS: atom_id res chain seq x y z
N MET A 1 -20.65 13.45 -13.86
CA MET A 1 -20.24 12.25 -14.42
C MET A 1 -18.87 12.21 -14.95
N GLY A 2 -18.35 13.28 -15.42
CA GLY A 2 -17.00 13.35 -15.88
C GLY A 2 -15.97 12.97 -14.84
N GLY A 3 -16.31 13.21 -13.58
CA GLY A 3 -15.39 12.91 -12.48
C GLY A 3 -14.96 11.46 -12.43
N MET A 4 -15.88 10.54 -12.66
CA MET A 4 -15.53 9.12 -12.65
C MET A 4 -14.53 8.76 -13.72
N LEU A 5 -14.70 9.31 -14.90
CA LEU A 5 -13.81 9.03 -16.02
C LEU A 5 -12.42 9.60 -15.80
N ILE A 6 -12.33 10.70 -15.09
CA ILE A 6 -11.06 11.33 -14.79
C ILE A 6 -10.29 10.52 -13.75
N THR A 7 -11.00 9.98 -12.78
CA THR A 7 -10.39 9.27 -11.66
C THR A 7 -9.82 7.94 -12.06
N PHE A 8 -10.53 7.20 -12.90
CA PHE A 8 -10.14 5.85 -13.22
C PHE A 8 -9.60 5.70 -14.62
N VAL A 9 -8.36 5.32 -14.66
CA VAL A 9 -7.72 4.82 -15.85
C VAL A 9 -7.82 3.30 -15.81
N ASP A 10 -7.60 2.62 -16.92
CA ASP A 10 -7.56 1.17 -16.90
C ASP A 10 -6.24 0.70 -16.25
N ILE A 11 -6.16 -0.60 -15.95
CA ILE A 11 -5.01 -1.14 -15.26
C ILE A 11 -3.70 -0.94 -16.03
N ASP A 12 -3.75 -1.01 -17.35
CA ASP A 12 -2.55 -0.83 -18.17
C ASP A 12 -2.04 0.61 -18.09
N ALA A 13 -2.96 1.58 -18.17
CA ALA A 13 -2.60 2.99 -18.04
C ALA A 13 -2.08 3.30 -16.64
N PHE A 14 -2.66 2.69 -15.63
CA PHE A 14 -2.19 2.85 -14.25
C PHE A 14 -0.76 2.34 -14.10
N CYS A 15 -0.51 1.12 -14.54
CA CYS A 15 0.82 0.53 -14.45
C CYS A 15 1.85 1.33 -15.23
N LYS A 16 1.49 1.81 -16.41
CA LYS A 16 2.36 2.63 -17.22
C LYS A 16 2.70 3.94 -16.55
N GLY A 17 1.71 4.60 -15.96
CA GLY A 17 1.94 5.86 -15.24
C GLY A 17 2.81 5.67 -14.03
N MET A 18 2.62 4.60 -13.28
CA MET A 18 3.42 4.32 -12.10
C MET A 18 4.83 3.84 -12.42
N SER A 19 5.06 3.35 -13.62
CA SER A 19 6.36 2.82 -14.01
C SER A 19 7.46 3.89 -14.07
N ILE A 20 7.11 5.17 -14.06
CA ILE A 20 8.10 6.25 -14.06
C ILE A 20 8.99 6.20 -12.82
N PHE A 21 8.53 5.56 -11.75
CA PHE A 21 9.32 5.47 -10.52
C PHE A 21 10.26 4.27 -10.51
N ASP A 22 9.98 3.26 -11.33
CA ASP A 22 10.74 2.01 -11.33
C ASP A 22 10.93 1.47 -9.91
N TYR A 23 9.89 1.58 -9.09
CA TYR A 23 9.93 1.27 -7.67
C TYR A 23 9.09 0.06 -7.29
N TYR A 24 7.94 -0.09 -7.94
CA TYR A 24 7.01 -1.16 -7.62
C TYR A 24 7.12 -2.30 -8.58
N SER A 25 6.95 -3.53 -8.08
CA SER A 25 6.84 -4.71 -8.92
C SER A 25 5.48 -4.70 -9.63
N LYS A 26 5.38 -5.44 -10.70
CA LYS A 26 4.12 -5.54 -11.44
C LYS A 26 2.98 -6.12 -10.59
N PRO A 27 3.21 -7.19 -9.80
CA PRO A 27 2.16 -7.66 -8.87
C PRO A 27 1.71 -6.60 -7.88
N ALA A 28 2.65 -5.77 -7.39
CA ALA A 28 2.32 -4.68 -6.48
C ALA A 28 1.41 -3.66 -7.14
N LEU A 29 1.73 -3.24 -8.36
CA LEU A 29 0.91 -2.28 -9.09
C LEU A 29 -0.50 -2.80 -9.34
N LYS A 30 -0.63 -4.08 -9.67
CA LYS A 30 -1.93 -4.69 -9.87
C LYS A 30 -2.75 -4.73 -8.59
N ALA A 31 -2.11 -5.07 -7.48
CA ALA A 31 -2.78 -5.10 -6.18
C ALA A 31 -3.22 -3.70 -5.75
N MET A 32 -2.37 -2.70 -5.95
CA MET A 32 -2.70 -1.31 -5.66
C MET A 32 -3.91 -0.85 -6.46
N TYR A 33 -3.92 -1.13 -7.74
CA TYR A 33 -5.01 -0.75 -8.63
C TYR A 33 -6.34 -1.36 -8.17
N LYS A 34 -6.34 -2.65 -7.88
CA LYS A 34 -7.54 -3.35 -7.42
C LYS A 34 -8.06 -2.79 -6.11
N HIS A 35 -7.16 -2.49 -5.19
CA HIS A 35 -7.56 -1.93 -3.90
C HIS A 35 -8.15 -0.53 -4.04
N ILE A 36 -7.53 0.32 -4.83
CA ILE A 36 -8.00 1.68 -5.06
C ILE A 36 -9.37 1.65 -5.73
N LEU A 37 -9.54 0.81 -6.74
CA LEU A 37 -10.81 0.67 -7.45
C LEU A 37 -11.90 0.14 -6.54
N PHE A 38 -11.59 -0.88 -5.74
CA PHE A 38 -12.53 -1.47 -4.81
C PHE A 38 -13.04 -0.44 -3.80
N ARG A 39 -12.13 0.34 -3.23
CA ARG A 39 -12.51 1.36 -2.26
C ARG A 39 -13.39 2.44 -2.87
N TYR A 40 -13.10 2.83 -4.09
CA TYR A 40 -13.91 3.81 -4.78
C TYR A 40 -15.34 3.32 -4.96
N ILE A 41 -15.50 2.08 -5.39
CA ILE A 41 -16.81 1.47 -5.61
C ILE A 41 -17.55 1.29 -4.28
N GLU A 42 -16.86 0.77 -3.28
CA GLU A 42 -17.45 0.48 -1.97
C GLU A 42 -17.91 1.74 -1.23
N ASP A 43 -17.07 2.76 -1.25
CA ASP A 43 -17.37 4.00 -0.55
C ASP A 43 -18.53 4.75 -1.18
N GLY A 44 -18.82 4.48 -2.44
CA GLY A 44 -19.91 5.16 -3.12
C GLY A 44 -19.71 6.65 -3.24
N GLU A 45 -18.48 7.09 -3.27
CA GLU A 45 -18.13 8.50 -3.33
C GLU A 45 -18.41 9.07 -4.69
N LYS A 46 -19.63 9.51 -4.89
CA LYS A 46 -20.07 9.98 -6.19
C LYS A 46 -19.66 11.41 -6.46
N ASP A 47 -19.55 12.17 -5.41
CA ASP A 47 -19.22 13.59 -5.52
C ASP A 47 -17.75 13.85 -5.33
N GLU A 48 -17.03 12.89 -4.74
CA GLU A 48 -15.59 12.96 -4.59
C GLU A 48 -14.93 12.10 -5.63
N TYR A 49 -13.94 12.67 -6.24
CA TYR A 49 -13.07 11.91 -7.12
C TYR A 49 -11.70 12.53 -7.06
N ARG A 50 -10.72 11.74 -7.38
CA ARG A 50 -9.35 12.23 -7.44
C ARG A 50 -8.79 11.85 -8.80
N LEU A 51 -8.01 12.76 -9.33
CA LEU A 51 -7.32 12.49 -10.58
C LEU A 51 -6.24 11.45 -10.33
N PHE A 52 -5.95 10.66 -11.33
CA PHE A 52 -4.82 9.76 -11.27
C PHE A 52 -3.55 10.59 -11.18
N ASN A 53 -2.90 10.50 -10.04
CA ASN A 53 -1.65 11.22 -9.80
C ASN A 53 -0.62 10.24 -9.26
N PRO A 54 0.31 9.78 -10.11
CA PRO A 54 1.31 8.81 -9.69
C PRO A 54 2.15 9.27 -8.49
N PHE A 55 2.42 10.56 -8.38
CA PHE A 55 3.24 11.08 -7.28
C PHE A 55 2.53 10.95 -5.93
N GLU A 56 1.23 11.21 -5.89
CA GLU A 56 0.46 11.03 -4.67
C GLU A 56 0.39 9.57 -4.27
N ILE A 57 0.12 8.71 -5.23
CA ILE A 57 0.02 7.26 -4.98
C ILE A 57 1.35 6.73 -4.46
N ARG A 58 2.47 7.20 -5.02
CA ARG A 58 3.80 6.81 -4.58
C ARG A 58 4.02 7.11 -3.10
N LEU A 59 3.47 8.19 -2.60
CA LEU A 59 3.60 8.58 -1.20
C LEU A 59 2.71 7.76 -0.28
N GLU A 60 1.67 7.14 -0.81
CA GLU A 60 0.70 6.39 -0.02
C GLU A 60 1.00 4.90 0.09
N TRP A 61 1.92 4.39 -0.71
CA TRP A 61 2.17 2.96 -0.80
C TRP A 61 3.65 2.62 -0.74
N GLY A 62 3.96 1.53 -0.06
CA GLY A 62 5.31 1.00 -0.02
C GLY A 62 5.30 -0.50 -0.31
N GLU A 63 6.29 -0.95 -1.04
CA GLU A 63 6.49 -2.37 -1.30
C GLU A 63 7.77 -2.83 -0.62
N TYR A 64 7.70 -3.94 0.09
CA TYR A 64 8.83 -4.51 0.84
C TYR A 64 9.04 -5.94 0.42
N LEU A 65 10.28 -6.39 0.45
CA LEU A 65 10.64 -7.74 0.01
C LEU A 65 10.08 -8.81 0.94
N SER A 66 9.89 -8.46 2.20
CA SER A 66 9.40 -9.40 3.21
C SER A 66 8.72 -8.66 4.35
N LEU A 67 8.06 -9.43 5.19
CA LEU A 67 7.43 -8.90 6.39
C LEU A 67 8.50 -8.32 7.34
N ASP A 68 9.64 -8.97 7.42
CA ASP A 68 10.75 -8.49 8.25
C ASP A 68 11.24 -7.12 7.78
N GLU A 69 11.38 -6.95 6.48
CA GLU A 69 11.81 -5.67 5.92
C GLU A 69 10.76 -4.57 6.17
N ALA A 70 9.49 -4.89 6.00
CA ALA A 70 8.41 -3.94 6.24
C ALA A 70 8.43 -3.44 7.68
N VAL A 71 8.62 -4.33 8.64
CA VAL A 71 8.71 -3.98 10.05
C VAL A 71 9.98 -3.17 10.34
N ALA A 72 11.11 -3.62 9.85
CA ALA A 72 12.39 -2.97 10.11
C ALA A 72 12.44 -1.54 9.59
N LEU A 73 11.97 -1.33 8.37
CA LEU A 73 12.01 0.00 7.75
C LEU A 73 10.95 0.96 8.30
N ASN A 74 9.95 0.44 9.01
CA ASN A 74 8.91 1.25 9.64
C ASN A 74 9.00 1.23 11.16
N ALA A 75 10.11 0.75 11.71
CA ALA A 75 10.27 0.54 13.15
C ALA A 75 10.03 1.81 13.97
N GLY A 76 10.44 2.97 13.46
CA GLY A 76 10.24 4.23 14.16
C GLY A 76 8.77 4.55 14.37
N VAL A 77 7.96 4.39 13.34
CA VAL A 77 6.52 4.62 13.41
C VAL A 77 5.85 3.57 14.30
N LEU A 78 6.24 2.32 14.12
CA LEU A 78 5.65 1.21 14.88
C LEU A 78 5.96 1.32 16.37
N SER A 79 7.17 1.76 16.72
CA SER A 79 7.55 1.96 18.13
C SER A 79 6.70 3.04 18.79
N CYS A 80 6.39 4.10 18.08
CA CYS A 80 5.56 5.18 18.62
C CYS A 80 4.16 4.70 18.93
N ASN A 81 3.64 3.77 18.14
CA ASN A 81 2.26 3.29 18.31
C ASN A 81 2.14 2.17 19.34
N ASP A 82 3.15 1.32 19.45
CA ASP A 82 3.04 0.09 20.24
C ASP A 82 4.07 -0.01 21.37
N GLU A 83 4.91 0.99 21.55
CA GLU A 83 5.95 1.02 22.57
C GLU A 83 6.92 -0.17 22.52
N THR A 84 6.91 -0.92 21.43
CA THR A 84 7.80 -2.06 21.24
C THR A 84 9.10 -1.59 20.59
N THR A 85 10.23 -2.01 21.13
CA THR A 85 11.52 -1.61 20.56
C THR A 85 11.77 -2.32 19.24
N PRO A 86 12.60 -1.74 18.36
CA PRO A 86 12.95 -2.40 17.10
C PRO A 86 13.55 -3.80 17.28
N LYS A 87 14.32 -4.00 18.33
CA LYS A 87 14.87 -5.32 18.62
C LYS A 87 13.81 -6.34 18.95
N GLU A 88 12.80 -5.91 19.72
CA GLU A 88 11.69 -6.79 20.08
C GLU A 88 10.84 -7.12 18.87
N MET A 89 10.64 -6.14 17.98
CA MET A 89 9.88 -6.33 16.76
C MET A 89 10.49 -7.42 15.88
N ASN A 90 11.82 -7.46 15.78
CA ASN A 90 12.49 -8.45 14.96
C ASN A 90 12.31 -9.88 15.47
N LYS A 91 11.98 -10.04 16.74
CA LYS A 91 11.78 -11.34 17.36
C LYS A 91 10.35 -11.83 17.33
N LEU A 92 9.43 -10.99 16.87
CA LEU A 92 8.03 -11.36 16.80
C LEU A 92 7.79 -12.41 15.72
N SER A 93 6.73 -13.19 15.91
CA SER A 93 6.28 -14.12 14.87
C SER A 93 5.75 -13.33 13.68
N ASP A 94 5.63 -13.99 12.54
CA ASP A 94 5.08 -13.35 11.35
C ASP A 94 3.66 -12.84 11.59
N GLU A 95 2.86 -13.60 12.32
CA GLU A 95 1.51 -13.21 12.66
C GLU A 95 1.49 -11.91 13.48
N SER A 96 2.36 -11.82 14.48
CA SER A 96 2.47 -10.63 15.32
C SER A 96 2.98 -9.42 14.54
N LYS A 97 3.92 -9.64 13.63
CA LYS A 97 4.41 -8.57 12.75
C LYS A 97 3.32 -8.05 11.85
N LEU A 98 2.52 -8.95 11.30
CA LEU A 98 1.40 -8.57 10.45
C LEU A 98 0.36 -7.76 11.23
N GLU A 99 0.05 -8.16 12.45
CA GLU A 99 -0.86 -7.42 13.32
C GLU A 99 -0.33 -6.03 13.62
N LEU A 100 0.96 -5.93 13.89
CA LEU A 100 1.60 -4.66 14.19
C LEU A 100 1.48 -3.70 13.01
N LEU A 101 1.78 -4.18 11.81
CA LEU A 101 1.67 -3.37 10.60
C LEU A 101 0.21 -2.99 10.30
N SER A 102 -0.69 -3.95 10.43
CA SER A 102 -2.11 -3.71 10.15
C SER A 102 -2.73 -2.72 11.12
N GLY A 103 -2.25 -2.67 12.35
CA GLY A 103 -2.72 -1.70 13.34
C GLY A 103 -2.20 -0.29 13.09
N ALA A 104 -1.05 -0.15 12.43
CA ALA A 104 -0.42 1.14 12.20
C ALA A 104 -0.79 1.75 10.85
N PHE A 105 -1.12 0.94 9.86
CA PHE A 105 -1.34 1.40 8.49
C PHE A 105 -2.73 1.01 7.99
N LYS A 106 -3.16 1.65 6.90
CA LYS A 106 -4.51 1.46 6.38
C LYS A 106 -4.75 0.05 5.85
N ALA A 107 -3.74 -0.54 5.22
CA ALA A 107 -3.85 -1.89 4.68
C ALA A 107 -2.48 -2.51 4.50
N VAL A 108 -2.42 -3.84 4.61
CA VAL A 108 -1.19 -4.61 4.41
C VAL A 108 -1.57 -5.85 3.62
N PHE A 109 -0.87 -6.11 2.53
CA PHE A 109 -1.16 -7.25 1.65
C PHE A 109 0.08 -8.07 1.38
N PHE A 110 -0.11 -9.39 1.28
CA PHE A 110 0.88 -10.26 0.66
C PHE A 110 0.53 -10.36 -0.82
N ILE A 111 1.49 -10.21 -1.69
CA ILE A 111 1.26 -10.24 -3.13
C ILE A 111 1.93 -11.45 -3.77
N GLU A 112 1.61 -11.70 -5.04
CA GLU A 112 2.01 -12.92 -5.75
C GLU A 112 3.48 -13.30 -5.65
N ASN A 113 4.36 -12.31 -5.69
CA ASN A 113 5.79 -12.54 -5.64
C ASN A 113 6.34 -12.72 -4.22
N GLY A 114 5.47 -12.81 -3.22
CA GLY A 114 5.87 -12.95 -1.83
C GLY A 114 6.24 -11.65 -1.13
N HIS A 115 6.18 -10.55 -1.84
CA HIS A 115 6.45 -9.24 -1.24
C HIS A 115 5.28 -8.77 -0.39
N VAL A 116 5.52 -7.76 0.43
CA VAL A 116 4.51 -7.13 1.28
C VAL A 116 4.23 -5.72 0.77
N LEU A 117 2.96 -5.43 0.55
CA LEU A 117 2.53 -4.13 0.08
C LEU A 117 1.78 -3.43 1.21
N VAL A 118 2.17 -2.21 1.51
CA VAL A 118 1.60 -1.44 2.62
C VAL A 118 0.98 -0.15 2.10
N ASN A 119 -0.25 0.10 2.52
CA ASN A 119 -0.92 1.38 2.29
C ASN A 119 -0.84 2.18 3.58
N PHE A 120 -0.07 3.22 3.54
CA PHE A 120 0.19 4.05 4.72
C PHE A 120 -1.03 4.90 5.15
#